data_7e5a8631e00535621ae95ceb3f71d933
#
_entry.id   7e5a8631e00535621ae95ceb3f71d933
#
_cell.length_a   1.000
_cell.length_b   1.000
_cell.length_c   1.000
_cell.angle_alpha   90.00
_cell.angle_beta   90.00
_cell.angle_gamma   90.00
#
_symmetry.space_group_name_H-M   'P 1'
#
loop_
_entity.id
_entity.type
_entity.pdbx_description
1 polymer ?
#
loop_
_entity_poly.entity_id
_entity_poly.type
_entity_poly.pdbx_seq_one_letter_code
_entity_poly.pdbx_strand_id
1 'polypeptide(L)'
;MTKLTEEQLAALAALDTPTVCNALEIVAPERRGYGYTTKPMVCARPSLAPVVGYARTARIRAKTPPQRDATVMKQQRLDYYQYIDEGPKPSITVIEDLDEPAGFGAFWGEVQSNIHKGLGCLGVVTSGSVRDIPDCAEGFQMIAGSFGPSHAWVHLVDFDTEVSVHGMDVAPMDIVHADQHGAVVIPPAVAKDCLLYTSPSPRD
;
A
#
# COMPACT_ATOMS: atom_id res chain seq x y z
N MET A 1 11.49 -16.78 -2.89
CA MET A 1 11.17 -16.07 -1.62
C MET A 1 10.32 -17.00 -0.74
N THR A 2 10.62 -17.13 0.54
CA THR A 2 9.79 -17.92 1.46
C THR A 2 8.52 -17.15 1.74
N LYS A 3 7.36 -17.66 1.29
CA LYS A 3 6.06 -17.05 1.62
C LYS A 3 5.81 -17.19 3.12
N LEU A 4 5.21 -16.16 3.73
CA LEU A 4 4.67 -16.27 5.08
C LEU A 4 3.41 -17.15 5.08
N THR A 5 3.19 -17.86 6.18
CA THR A 5 1.94 -18.58 6.39
C THR A 5 0.80 -17.60 6.72
N GLU A 6 -0.45 -18.04 6.55
CA GLU A 6 -1.62 -17.23 6.92
C GLU A 6 -1.58 -16.84 8.40
N GLU A 7 -1.15 -17.76 9.29
CA GLU A 7 -0.99 -17.49 10.72
C GLU A 7 0.05 -16.39 10.99
N GLN A 8 1.17 -16.38 10.24
CA GLN A 8 2.20 -15.35 10.38
C GLN A 8 1.72 -13.97 9.88
N LEU A 9 0.99 -13.94 8.77
CA LEU A 9 0.39 -12.70 8.27
C LEU A 9 -0.67 -12.17 9.24
N ALA A 10 -1.51 -13.05 9.81
CA ALA A 10 -2.50 -12.68 10.81
C ALA A 10 -1.85 -12.17 12.11
N ALA A 11 -0.75 -12.79 12.54
CA ALA A 11 -0.01 -12.35 13.72
C ALA A 11 0.63 -10.96 13.51
N LEU A 12 1.16 -10.67 12.32
CA LEU A 12 1.65 -9.32 11.96
C LEU A 12 0.49 -8.31 11.93
N ALA A 13 -0.66 -8.65 11.37
CA ALA A 13 -1.83 -7.78 11.30
C ALA A 13 -2.46 -7.48 12.68
N ALA A 14 -2.15 -8.27 13.72
CA ALA A 14 -2.56 -8.00 15.08
C ALA A 14 -1.72 -6.90 15.79
N LEU A 15 -0.62 -6.46 15.16
CA LEU A 15 0.28 -5.45 15.68
C LEU A 15 0.02 -4.11 14.97
N ASP A 16 0.31 -3.01 15.64
CA ASP A 16 0.35 -1.71 14.97
C ASP A 16 1.69 -1.49 14.23
N THR A 17 1.68 -0.58 13.25
CA THR A 17 2.88 -0.28 12.46
C THR A 17 4.07 0.19 13.31
N PRO A 18 3.91 1.03 14.34
CA PRO A 18 5.01 1.37 15.26
C PRO A 18 5.65 0.16 15.94
N THR A 19 4.84 -0.80 16.40
CA THR A 19 5.35 -2.04 17.01
C THR A 19 6.18 -2.87 16.02
N VAL A 20 5.73 -2.96 14.78
CA VAL A 20 6.49 -3.64 13.71
C VAL A 20 7.81 -2.89 13.43
N CYS A 21 7.80 -1.55 13.38
CA CYS A 21 9.02 -0.76 13.22
C CYS A 21 10.01 -1.00 14.37
N ASN A 22 9.55 -1.04 15.62
CA ASN A 22 10.39 -1.34 16.78
C ASN A 22 11.02 -2.74 16.70
N ALA A 23 10.26 -3.74 16.25
CA ALA A 23 10.80 -5.08 16.03
C ALA A 23 11.87 -5.09 14.93
N LEU A 24 11.62 -4.36 13.82
CA LEU A 24 12.61 -4.23 12.72
C LEU A 24 13.90 -3.57 13.19
N GLU A 25 13.87 -2.60 14.10
CA GLU A 25 15.08 -1.99 14.67
C GLU A 25 15.96 -3.01 15.42
N ILE A 26 15.38 -4.11 15.91
CA ILE A 26 16.09 -5.17 16.61
C ILE A 26 16.64 -6.19 15.61
N VAL A 27 15.79 -6.68 14.70
CA VAL A 27 16.15 -7.80 13.80
C VAL A 27 16.85 -7.36 12.52
N ALA A 28 16.77 -6.07 12.17
CA ALA A 28 17.40 -5.47 11.00
C ALA A 28 17.83 -4.02 11.33
N PRO A 29 18.77 -3.81 12.26
CA PRO A 29 19.12 -2.50 12.82
C PRO A 29 19.57 -1.47 11.77
N GLU A 30 20.08 -1.93 10.65
CA GLU A 30 20.47 -1.06 9.51
C GLU A 30 19.26 -0.34 8.89
N ARG A 31 18.05 -0.85 9.11
CA ARG A 31 16.80 -0.28 8.57
C ARG A 31 16.17 0.81 9.44
N ARG A 32 16.79 1.16 10.55
CA ARG A 32 16.25 2.20 11.46
C ARG A 32 15.92 3.53 10.79
N GLY A 33 16.59 3.90 9.71
CA GLY A 33 16.43 5.15 8.99
C GLY A 33 15.65 5.08 7.68
N TYR A 34 15.13 3.92 7.26
CA TYR A 34 14.46 3.77 5.96
C TYR A 34 13.52 2.56 5.91
N GLY A 35 12.70 2.49 4.82
CA GLY A 35 11.76 1.40 4.57
C GLY A 35 10.39 1.63 5.18
N TYR A 36 10.09 2.84 5.60
CA TYR A 36 8.77 3.27 6.10
C TYR A 36 8.40 4.64 5.57
N THR A 37 7.13 5.00 5.65
CA THR A 37 6.64 6.32 5.24
C THR A 37 7.13 7.41 6.19
N THR A 38 7.75 8.46 5.65
CA THR A 38 8.39 9.55 6.41
C THR A 38 7.63 10.87 6.34
N LYS A 39 6.58 10.96 5.50
CA LYS A 39 5.70 12.12 5.41
C LYS A 39 4.33 11.79 6.00
N PRO A 40 3.58 12.78 6.50
CA PRO A 40 2.22 12.58 6.98
C PRO A 40 1.34 11.87 5.95
N MET A 41 0.53 10.94 6.42
CA MET A 41 -0.48 10.25 5.63
C MET A 41 -1.86 10.40 6.27
N VAL A 42 -2.90 10.31 5.46
CA VAL A 42 -4.28 10.22 5.92
C VAL A 42 -4.73 8.78 5.89
N CYS A 43 -5.42 8.34 6.93
CA CYS A 43 -6.07 7.04 6.99
C CYS A 43 -7.57 7.25 6.86
N ALA A 44 -8.17 6.74 5.77
CA ALA A 44 -9.59 6.94 5.52
C ALA A 44 -10.48 6.15 6.47
N ARG A 45 -9.97 5.04 7.03
CA ARG A 45 -10.71 4.16 7.94
C ARG A 45 -9.87 3.77 9.16
N PRO A 46 -9.64 4.70 10.09
CA PRO A 46 -8.74 4.49 11.23
C PRO A 46 -9.24 3.42 12.23
N SER A 47 -10.51 3.04 12.15
CA SER A 47 -11.10 1.98 12.98
C SER A 47 -10.84 0.57 12.45
N LEU A 48 -10.37 0.42 11.22
CA LEU A 48 -9.99 -0.89 10.69
C LEU A 48 -8.66 -1.36 11.30
N ALA A 49 -8.55 -2.67 11.44
CA ALA A 49 -7.28 -3.29 11.83
C ALA A 49 -6.18 -2.97 10.80
N PRO A 50 -4.91 -3.05 11.22
CA PRO A 50 -3.78 -2.98 10.30
C PRO A 50 -3.90 -4.01 9.18
N VAL A 51 -3.37 -3.67 8.01
CA VAL A 51 -3.33 -4.58 6.85
C VAL A 51 -1.91 -5.02 6.58
N VAL A 52 -1.76 -6.31 6.28
CA VAL A 52 -0.47 -6.92 5.92
C VAL A 52 -0.67 -7.74 4.66
N GLY A 53 0.20 -7.54 3.68
CA GLY A 53 0.10 -8.29 2.43
C GLY A 53 1.29 -8.07 1.50
N TYR A 54 1.27 -8.80 0.40
CA TYR A 54 2.29 -8.68 -0.65
C TYR A 54 2.00 -7.47 -1.53
N ALA A 55 3.01 -6.63 -1.75
CA ALA A 55 2.89 -5.41 -2.53
C ALA A 55 2.58 -5.70 -4.00
N ARG A 56 1.54 -5.07 -4.50
CA ARG A 56 1.22 -4.95 -5.92
C ARG A 56 1.39 -3.49 -6.32
N THR A 57 2.46 -3.20 -7.01
CA THR A 57 2.93 -1.84 -7.22
C THR A 57 2.48 -1.26 -8.55
N ALA A 58 2.22 0.05 -8.57
CA ALA A 58 1.90 0.80 -9.79
C ALA A 58 2.27 2.27 -9.64
N ARG A 59 2.37 2.97 -10.76
CA ARG A 59 2.56 4.43 -10.81
C ARG A 59 1.45 5.10 -11.59
N ILE A 60 1.04 6.27 -11.13
CA ILE A 60 -0.03 7.06 -11.73
C ILE A 60 0.41 8.50 -12.01
N ARG A 61 -0.37 9.17 -12.85
CA ARG A 61 -0.41 10.63 -13.00
C ARG A 61 -1.85 11.09 -13.11
N ALA A 62 -2.10 12.34 -12.74
CA ALA A 62 -3.44 12.92 -12.79
C ALA A 62 -3.48 14.36 -13.30
N LYS A 63 -2.37 15.10 -13.25
CA LYS A 63 -2.31 16.54 -13.52
C LYS A 63 -2.50 16.88 -15.00
N THR A 64 -2.08 16.00 -15.88
CA THR A 64 -2.16 16.19 -17.33
C THR A 64 -2.91 15.02 -17.99
N PRO A 65 -3.63 15.26 -19.11
CA PRO A 65 -4.26 14.20 -19.86
C PRO A 65 -3.22 13.19 -20.37
N PRO A 66 -3.58 11.91 -20.41
CA PRO A 66 -2.70 10.89 -21.01
C PRO A 66 -2.50 11.17 -22.50
N GLN A 67 -1.28 10.92 -22.98
CA GLN A 67 -0.95 11.07 -24.40
C GLN A 67 -1.06 9.75 -25.19
N ARG A 68 -1.58 8.70 -24.56
CA ARG A 68 -1.77 7.38 -25.17
C ARG A 68 -3.18 7.25 -25.73
N ASP A 69 -3.31 6.41 -26.77
CA ASP A 69 -4.61 6.06 -27.33
C ASP A 69 -5.51 5.39 -26.27
N ALA A 70 -6.82 5.68 -26.35
CA ALA A 70 -7.80 5.18 -25.38
C ALA A 70 -7.87 3.63 -25.35
N THR A 71 -7.64 2.97 -26.47
CA THR A 71 -7.61 1.50 -26.57
C THR A 71 -6.40 0.93 -25.84
N VAL A 72 -5.23 1.56 -26.00
CA VAL A 72 -4.00 1.18 -25.29
C VAL A 72 -4.17 1.36 -23.79
N MET A 73 -4.76 2.48 -23.37
CA MET A 73 -5.02 2.73 -21.93
C MET A 73 -6.02 1.74 -21.33
N LYS A 74 -7.05 1.38 -22.11
CA LYS A 74 -8.01 0.36 -21.66
C LYS A 74 -7.33 -1.00 -21.48
N GLN A 75 -6.51 -1.42 -22.44
CA GLN A 75 -5.76 -2.67 -22.35
C GLN A 75 -4.80 -2.65 -21.16
N GLN A 76 -4.00 -1.61 -21.00
CA GLN A 76 -3.10 -1.47 -19.84
C GLN A 76 -3.83 -1.58 -18.50
N ARG A 77 -5.05 -1.05 -18.39
CA ARG A 77 -5.86 -1.18 -17.17
C ARG A 77 -6.33 -2.62 -16.95
N LEU A 78 -6.69 -3.34 -18.00
CA LEU A 78 -7.05 -4.75 -17.90
C LEU A 78 -5.85 -5.61 -17.51
N ASP A 79 -4.68 -5.36 -18.10
CA ASP A 79 -3.43 -6.05 -17.77
C ASP A 79 -3.01 -5.78 -16.31
N TYR A 80 -3.22 -4.54 -15.82
CA TYR A 80 -3.01 -4.18 -14.43
C TYR A 80 -3.95 -4.95 -13.49
N TYR A 81 -5.24 -5.07 -13.81
CA TYR A 81 -6.15 -5.86 -12.99
C TYR A 81 -5.79 -7.35 -13.00
N GLN A 82 -5.36 -7.88 -14.13
CA GLN A 82 -4.84 -9.24 -14.22
C GLN A 82 -3.59 -9.41 -13.34
N TYR A 83 -2.64 -8.46 -13.41
CA TYR A 83 -1.47 -8.44 -12.53
C TYR A 83 -1.86 -8.46 -11.04
N ILE A 84 -2.87 -7.70 -10.63
CA ILE A 84 -3.37 -7.73 -9.26
C ILE A 84 -3.97 -9.11 -8.91
N ASP A 85 -4.78 -9.68 -9.80
CA ASP A 85 -5.48 -10.95 -9.57
C ASP A 85 -4.52 -12.14 -9.46
N GLU A 86 -3.55 -12.23 -10.33
CA GLU A 86 -2.54 -13.31 -10.36
C GLU A 86 -1.52 -13.24 -9.22
N GLY A 87 -1.46 -12.15 -8.49
CA GLY A 87 -0.53 -11.97 -7.38
C GLY A 87 -0.86 -12.83 -6.16
N PRO A 88 0.13 -13.01 -5.26
CA PRO A 88 -0.10 -13.71 -4.02
C PRO A 88 -1.12 -12.98 -3.15
N LYS A 89 -1.85 -13.74 -2.35
CA LYS A 89 -2.84 -13.22 -1.42
C LYS A 89 -2.42 -13.52 0.03
N PRO A 90 -2.79 -12.66 0.98
CA PRO A 90 -3.43 -11.35 0.78
C PRO A 90 -2.46 -10.35 0.13
N SER A 91 -2.98 -9.38 -0.60
CA SER A 91 -2.17 -8.34 -1.24
C SER A 91 -2.55 -6.93 -0.78
N ILE A 92 -1.62 -6.01 -0.94
CA ILE A 92 -1.81 -4.57 -0.74
C ILE A 92 -1.34 -3.88 -2.01
N THR A 93 -2.15 -2.99 -2.54
CA THR A 93 -1.73 -2.16 -3.66
C THR A 93 -0.90 -0.99 -3.16
N VAL A 94 0.29 -0.78 -3.73
CA VAL A 94 1.17 0.35 -3.40
C VAL A 94 1.34 1.20 -4.64
N ILE A 95 0.79 2.43 -4.61
CA ILE A 95 0.76 3.31 -5.78
C ILE A 95 1.50 4.61 -5.52
N GLU A 96 2.51 4.87 -6.35
CA GLU A 96 3.19 6.15 -6.41
C GLU A 96 2.47 7.09 -7.38
N ASP A 97 2.13 8.28 -6.91
CA ASP A 97 1.69 9.40 -7.73
C ASP A 97 2.92 10.21 -8.16
N LEU A 98 3.19 10.20 -9.47
CA LEU A 98 4.35 10.86 -10.08
C LEU A 98 4.15 12.36 -10.34
N ASP A 99 3.02 12.91 -9.94
CA ASP A 99 2.79 14.36 -10.08
C ASP A 99 3.46 15.16 -8.94
N GLU A 100 3.83 16.37 -9.24
CA GLU A 100 4.36 17.32 -8.27
C GLU A 100 3.45 18.56 -8.21
N PRO A 101 2.81 18.82 -7.08
CA PRO A 101 2.70 17.94 -5.90
C PRO A 101 1.84 16.70 -6.20
N ALA A 102 2.13 15.60 -5.52
CA ALA A 102 1.29 14.40 -5.56
C ALA A 102 -0.12 14.66 -4.99
N GLY A 103 -1.10 13.83 -5.39
CA GLY A 103 -2.48 13.95 -4.91
C GLY A 103 -3.36 14.91 -5.70
N PHE A 104 -2.93 15.33 -6.89
CA PHE A 104 -3.73 16.21 -7.75
C PHE A 104 -5.06 15.59 -8.17
N GLY A 105 -5.09 14.29 -8.43
CA GLY A 105 -6.30 13.55 -8.77
C GLY A 105 -6.36 12.19 -8.09
N ALA A 106 -7.52 11.85 -7.54
CA ALA A 106 -7.74 10.60 -6.82
C ALA A 106 -7.94 9.43 -7.77
N PHE A 107 -7.02 8.47 -7.76
CA PHE A 107 -7.22 7.16 -8.39
C PHE A 107 -8.19 6.31 -7.58
N TRP A 108 -8.14 6.46 -6.26
CA TRP A 108 -8.88 5.64 -5.30
C TRP A 108 -10.21 6.30 -4.87
N GLY A 109 -11.26 5.51 -4.96
CA GLY A 109 -12.62 5.84 -4.57
C GLY A 109 -13.47 4.57 -4.57
N GLU A 110 -14.78 4.71 -4.67
CA GLU A 110 -15.75 3.62 -4.67
C GLU A 110 -15.36 2.50 -5.65
N VAL A 111 -15.19 2.84 -6.93
CA VAL A 111 -14.97 1.84 -8.00
C VAL A 111 -13.67 1.06 -7.79
N GLN A 112 -12.56 1.75 -7.57
CA GLN A 112 -11.26 1.09 -7.43
C GLN A 112 -11.18 0.25 -6.17
N SER A 113 -11.72 0.71 -5.05
CA SER A 113 -11.74 -0.06 -3.82
C SER A 113 -12.54 -1.36 -3.94
N ASN A 114 -13.69 -1.33 -4.64
CA ASN A 114 -14.50 -2.51 -4.87
C ASN A 114 -13.83 -3.50 -5.82
N ILE A 115 -13.23 -3.03 -6.92
CA ILE A 115 -12.48 -3.89 -7.85
C ILE A 115 -11.33 -4.57 -7.12
N HIS A 116 -10.46 -3.81 -6.45
CA HIS A 116 -9.27 -4.37 -5.80
C HIS A 116 -9.63 -5.31 -4.64
N LYS A 117 -10.67 -5.00 -3.88
CA LYS A 117 -11.18 -5.93 -2.86
C LYS A 117 -11.65 -7.23 -3.50
N GLY A 118 -12.39 -7.17 -4.61
CA GLY A 118 -12.82 -8.34 -5.37
C GLY A 118 -11.64 -9.17 -5.90
N LEU A 119 -10.51 -8.53 -6.19
CA LEU A 119 -9.26 -9.17 -6.61
C LEU A 119 -8.37 -9.62 -5.44
N GLY A 120 -8.86 -9.56 -4.20
CA GLY A 120 -8.17 -10.05 -3.01
C GLY A 120 -7.15 -9.11 -2.38
N CYS A 121 -7.24 -7.79 -2.67
CA CYS A 121 -6.47 -6.78 -1.94
C CYS A 121 -7.16 -6.40 -0.64
N LEU A 122 -6.37 -6.19 0.41
CA LEU A 122 -6.84 -5.72 1.72
C LEU A 122 -6.94 -4.19 1.79
N GLY A 123 -6.19 -3.49 0.97
CA GLY A 123 -6.14 -2.04 0.99
C GLY A 123 -5.13 -1.44 0.03
N VAL A 124 -4.93 -0.15 0.18
CA VAL A 124 -3.96 0.64 -0.59
C VAL A 124 -3.09 1.51 0.32
N VAL A 125 -1.84 1.65 -0.10
CA VAL A 125 -0.91 2.68 0.38
C VAL A 125 -0.49 3.52 -0.83
N THR A 126 -0.71 4.84 -0.80
CA THR A 126 -0.41 5.71 -1.95
C THR A 126 0.07 7.09 -1.52
N SER A 127 0.98 7.68 -2.31
CA SER A 127 1.31 9.11 -2.19
C SER A 127 0.25 10.02 -2.81
N GLY A 128 -0.67 9.45 -3.60
CA GLY A 128 -1.79 10.14 -4.21
C GLY A 128 -2.95 10.45 -3.25
N SER A 129 -4.09 10.85 -3.81
CA SER A 129 -5.30 11.16 -3.04
C SER A 129 -6.38 10.07 -3.16
N VAL A 130 -7.31 10.08 -2.18
CA VAL A 130 -8.48 9.21 -2.13
C VAL A 130 -9.75 10.03 -1.99
N ARG A 131 -10.89 9.51 -2.47
CA ARG A 131 -12.21 10.13 -2.42
C ARG A 131 -13.31 9.09 -2.16
N ASP A 132 -14.56 9.50 -2.18
CA ASP A 132 -15.76 8.65 -2.04
C ASP A 132 -15.74 7.77 -0.77
N ILE A 133 -15.19 8.30 0.34
CA ILE A 133 -14.87 7.51 1.54
C ILE A 133 -16.06 6.71 2.08
N PRO A 134 -17.28 7.26 2.16
CA PRO A 134 -18.45 6.52 2.65
C PRO A 134 -18.83 5.33 1.76
N ASP A 135 -18.60 5.45 0.44
CA ASP A 135 -19.06 4.51 -0.58
C ASP A 135 -17.96 3.48 -0.99
N CYS A 136 -16.76 3.65 -0.47
CA CYS A 136 -15.67 2.70 -0.72
C CYS A 136 -15.95 1.33 -0.10
N ALA A 137 -15.39 0.28 -0.71
CA ALA A 137 -15.60 -1.10 -0.30
C ALA A 137 -15.43 -1.30 1.22
N GLU A 138 -16.40 -1.93 1.86
CA GLU A 138 -16.35 -2.22 3.29
C GLU A 138 -15.13 -3.06 3.65
N GLY A 139 -14.41 -2.69 4.72
CA GLY A 139 -13.20 -3.40 5.16
C GLY A 139 -11.96 -3.20 4.29
N PHE A 140 -12.04 -2.37 3.23
CA PHE A 140 -10.87 -2.03 2.41
C PHE A 140 -10.13 -0.82 3.03
N GLN A 141 -8.88 -1.02 3.46
CA GLN A 141 -8.09 0.05 4.10
C GLN A 141 -7.49 0.99 3.05
N MET A 142 -7.56 2.29 3.31
CA MET A 142 -6.98 3.30 2.43
C MET A 142 -6.09 4.26 3.23
N ILE A 143 -4.79 4.19 2.96
CA ILE A 143 -3.75 5.04 3.54
C ILE A 143 -3.13 5.83 2.41
N ALA A 144 -3.30 7.14 2.44
CA ALA A 144 -3.03 8.01 1.31
C ALA A 144 -2.29 9.29 1.70
N GLY A 145 -1.71 9.97 0.73
CA GLY A 145 -1.09 11.27 0.92
C GLY A 145 -2.11 12.37 1.25
N SER A 146 -3.34 12.28 0.71
CA SER A 146 -4.38 13.28 0.96
C SER A 146 -5.79 12.77 0.64
N PHE A 147 -6.79 13.54 1.03
CA PHE A 147 -8.13 13.47 0.47
C PHE A 147 -8.27 14.45 -0.69
N GLY A 148 -8.98 14.06 -1.76
CA GLY A 148 -9.21 14.93 -2.91
C GLY A 148 -10.59 14.70 -3.52
N PRO A 149 -11.28 15.75 -4.05
CA PRO A 149 -12.65 15.61 -4.55
C PRO A 149 -12.73 15.11 -6.00
N SER A 150 -11.65 15.17 -6.76
CA SER A 150 -11.66 14.92 -8.20
C SER A 150 -10.69 13.83 -8.60
N HIS A 151 -11.05 13.04 -9.61
CA HIS A 151 -10.12 12.12 -10.25
C HIS A 151 -9.21 12.83 -11.27
N ALA A 152 -9.51 14.07 -11.65
CA ALA A 152 -8.79 14.82 -12.70
C ALA A 152 -8.55 13.94 -13.95
N TRP A 153 -7.31 13.90 -14.46
CA TRP A 153 -6.90 13.06 -15.60
C TRP A 153 -6.22 11.75 -15.17
N VAL A 154 -6.56 11.23 -14.01
CA VAL A 154 -5.86 10.08 -13.43
C VAL A 154 -5.77 8.90 -14.39
N HIS A 155 -4.57 8.40 -14.56
CA HIS A 155 -4.27 7.25 -15.41
C HIS A 155 -3.04 6.49 -14.91
N LEU A 156 -2.97 5.20 -15.24
CA LEU A 156 -1.80 4.38 -14.99
C LEU A 156 -0.65 4.80 -15.92
N VAL A 157 0.53 4.93 -15.37
CA VAL A 157 1.79 5.09 -16.13
C VAL A 157 2.36 3.70 -16.40
N ASP A 158 2.56 2.92 -15.36
CA ASP A 158 3.02 1.54 -15.39
C ASP A 158 2.65 0.80 -14.09
N PHE A 159 3.00 -0.48 -14.03
CA PHE A 159 2.81 -1.34 -12.87
C PHE A 159 3.87 -2.45 -12.86
N ASP A 160 3.96 -3.22 -11.79
CA ASP A 160 4.98 -4.25 -11.57
C ASP A 160 6.41 -3.67 -11.60
N THR A 161 6.58 -2.51 -11.02
CA THR A 161 7.84 -1.76 -10.94
C THR A 161 8.07 -1.27 -9.51
N GLU A 162 9.30 -0.93 -9.16
CA GLU A 162 9.61 -0.28 -7.89
C GLU A 162 8.92 1.09 -7.82
N VAL A 163 8.43 1.43 -6.64
CA VAL A 163 7.72 2.68 -6.35
C VAL A 163 8.24 3.30 -5.08
N SER A 164 8.09 4.62 -4.94
CA SER A 164 8.40 5.35 -3.71
C SER A 164 7.16 6.07 -3.19
N VAL A 165 6.68 5.69 -2.01
CA VAL A 165 5.52 6.32 -1.38
C VAL A 165 5.96 7.03 -0.12
N HIS A 166 5.99 8.36 -0.15
CA HIS A 166 6.38 9.21 0.98
C HIS A 166 7.72 8.80 1.62
N GLY A 167 8.71 8.41 0.79
CA GLY A 167 10.05 8.01 1.25
C GLY A 167 10.19 6.51 1.58
N MET A 168 9.11 5.74 1.45
CA MET A 168 9.13 4.29 1.54
C MET A 168 9.28 3.70 0.15
N ASP A 169 10.43 3.13 -0.16
CA ASP A 169 10.67 2.40 -1.42
C ASP A 169 10.12 0.98 -1.29
N VAL A 170 9.38 0.55 -2.30
CA VAL A 170 8.68 -0.75 -2.32
C VAL A 170 8.88 -1.42 -3.67
N ALA A 171 9.43 -2.62 -3.64
CA ALA A 171 9.48 -3.49 -4.81
C ALA A 171 8.22 -4.36 -4.93
N PRO A 172 7.86 -4.80 -6.15
CA PRO A 172 6.81 -5.80 -6.31
C PRO A 172 7.09 -7.03 -5.43
N MET A 173 6.06 -7.53 -4.76
CA MET A 173 6.11 -8.69 -3.85
C MET A 173 6.73 -8.45 -2.48
N ASP A 174 7.19 -7.25 -2.15
CA ASP A 174 7.55 -6.92 -0.78
C ASP A 174 6.37 -7.15 0.18
N ILE A 175 6.66 -7.48 1.43
CA ILE A 175 5.64 -7.54 2.47
C ILE A 175 5.46 -6.12 3.03
N VAL A 176 4.25 -5.60 2.93
CA VAL A 176 3.92 -4.28 3.46
C VAL A 176 2.96 -4.44 4.64
N HIS A 177 3.26 -3.73 5.72
CA HIS A 177 2.38 -3.54 6.87
C HIS A 177 1.93 -2.08 6.90
N ALA A 178 0.64 -1.83 7.11
CA ALA A 178 0.12 -0.47 7.11
C ALA A 178 -1.11 -0.30 8.00
N ASP A 179 -1.17 0.86 8.70
CA ASP A 179 -2.29 1.28 9.53
C ASP A 179 -2.41 2.82 9.57
N GLN A 180 -3.14 3.35 10.54
CA GLN A 180 -3.33 4.80 10.71
C GLN A 180 -2.04 5.60 10.92
N HIS A 181 -0.93 4.97 11.30
CA HIS A 181 0.36 5.63 11.52
C HIS A 181 1.20 5.74 10.23
N GLY A 182 0.83 5.00 9.18
CA GLY A 182 1.55 4.94 7.91
C GLY A 182 1.83 3.51 7.49
N ALA A 183 2.95 3.29 6.80
CA ALA A 183 3.30 1.98 6.28
C ALA A 183 4.80 1.68 6.42
N VAL A 184 5.14 0.39 6.47
CA VAL A 184 6.51 -0.12 6.53
C VAL A 184 6.66 -1.37 5.68
N VAL A 185 7.80 -1.50 5.02
CA VAL A 185 8.22 -2.73 4.32
C VAL A 185 8.90 -3.67 5.30
N ILE A 186 8.41 -4.89 5.39
CA ILE A 186 9.02 -5.96 6.17
C ILE A 186 9.84 -6.85 5.23
N PRO A 187 11.17 -6.89 5.34
CA PRO A 187 11.96 -7.78 4.50
C PRO A 187 11.58 -9.26 4.76
N PRO A 188 11.34 -10.05 3.71
CA PRO A 188 10.94 -11.46 3.87
C PRO A 188 11.92 -12.29 4.69
N ALA A 189 13.21 -11.93 4.68
CA ALA A 189 14.25 -12.64 5.42
C ALA A 189 14.08 -12.54 6.95
N VAL A 190 13.54 -11.43 7.46
CA VAL A 190 13.40 -11.16 8.90
C VAL A 190 11.94 -11.13 9.37
N ALA A 191 10.99 -11.35 8.48
CA ALA A 191 9.56 -11.24 8.81
C ALA A 191 9.10 -12.20 9.92
N LYS A 192 9.71 -13.38 10.00
CA LYS A 192 9.45 -14.34 11.10
C LYS A 192 10.07 -13.89 12.41
N ASP A 193 11.25 -13.30 12.33
CA ASP A 193 11.98 -12.84 13.52
C ASP A 193 11.28 -11.60 14.12
N CYS A 194 10.68 -10.74 13.30
CA CYS A 194 9.83 -9.64 13.78
C CYS A 194 8.78 -10.13 14.77
N LEU A 195 8.12 -11.27 14.51
CA LEU A 195 7.09 -11.81 15.40
C LEU A 195 7.63 -12.25 16.76
N LEU A 196 8.91 -12.60 16.88
CA LEU A 196 9.53 -13.01 18.15
C LEU A 196 9.78 -11.81 19.08
N TYR A 197 9.95 -10.62 18.52
CA TYR A 197 10.29 -9.40 19.25
C TYR A 197 9.11 -8.43 19.41
N THR A 198 7.90 -8.86 19.04
CA THR A 198 6.67 -8.09 19.20
C THR A 198 5.92 -8.38 20.48
N SER A 199 6.44 -9.27 21.35
CA SER A 199 5.94 -9.39 22.72
C SER A 199 6.13 -8.06 23.44
N PRO A 200 5.16 -7.62 24.27
CA PRO A 200 5.28 -6.36 24.96
C PRO A 200 6.57 -6.34 25.78
N SER A 201 7.55 -5.56 25.29
CA SER A 201 8.70 -5.21 26.10
C SER A 201 8.17 -4.56 27.38
N PRO A 202 8.70 -4.88 28.56
CA PRO A 202 8.41 -4.07 29.74
C PRO A 202 8.73 -2.62 29.38
N ARG A 203 7.75 -1.75 29.50
CA ARG A 203 7.93 -0.32 29.24
C ARG A 203 9.02 0.18 30.17
N ASP A 204 10.07 0.77 29.60
CA ASP A 204 11.03 1.58 30.33
C ASP A 204 10.34 2.80 30.96
#